data_443b248ec5ad1fea617bf30b86ef8e25
#
_entry.id   443b248ec5ad1fea617bf30b86ef8e25
#
_cell.length_a   1.000
_cell.length_b   1.000
_cell.length_c   1.000
_cell.angle_alpha   90.00
_cell.angle_beta   90.00
_cell.angle_gamma   90.00
#
_symmetry.space_group_name_H-M   'P 1'
#
loop_
_entity.id
_entity.type
_entity.pdbx_description
1 polymer ?
#
loop_
_entity_poly.entity_id
_entity_poly.type
_entity_poly.pdbx_seq_one_letter_code
_entity_poly.pdbx_strand_id
1 'polypeptide(L)'
;MRVISNTSKGIFFIICSAFFFALMAVFVKLAGDIHFVQKAFFRNAVAFIIALIGTLRDLRQNGREAIQIPKGAMLFLFLRAFAGSVGVFGNFYAIDHILLADAAILNKMAPFFTIIFCFIILHEKIRPVPLICIIIAFLGSILIIKPSFNLTQMLPTLAAFMGGVGAGLAYASIRKLSYLKCNGKIIIIFFSAFSMMLSVPYLITSFNPMTLYQTGMLCCAGACAAGGQFSVTAAYYHAPANKISIYDYSQILFSTLFGFVFFAQIPDLLSLIGYIIIITMAIINFIYTHNKENAHLNK
;
A
#
# COMPACT_ATOMS: atom_id res chain seq x y z
N MET A 1 18.18 -4.81 27.18
CA MET A 1 17.17 -4.46 26.14
C MET A 1 17.38 -5.35 24.93
N ARG A 2 16.41 -6.22 24.57
CA ARG A 2 16.51 -6.99 23.31
C ARG A 2 16.42 -6.00 22.14
N VAL A 3 17.47 -5.93 21.33
CA VAL A 3 17.45 -5.15 20.09
C VAL A 3 16.37 -5.75 19.16
N ILE A 4 15.32 -4.97 18.89
CA ILE A 4 14.25 -5.40 17.97
C ILE A 4 14.87 -5.65 16.59
N SER A 5 14.68 -6.85 16.03
CA SER A 5 15.26 -7.19 14.72
C SER A 5 14.73 -6.26 13.63
N ASN A 6 15.52 -6.01 12.59
CA ASN A 6 15.08 -5.19 11.46
C ASN A 6 13.82 -5.78 10.79
N THR A 7 13.68 -7.10 10.75
CA THR A 7 12.49 -7.76 10.24
C THR A 7 11.24 -7.46 11.08
N SER A 8 11.36 -7.49 12.42
CA SER A 8 10.23 -7.14 13.32
C SER A 8 9.80 -5.68 13.15
N LYS A 9 10.75 -4.75 12.93
CA LYS A 9 10.42 -3.36 12.58
C LYS A 9 9.69 -3.29 11.22
N GLY A 10 10.13 -4.03 10.21
CA GLY A 10 9.47 -4.11 8.92
C GLY A 10 8.03 -4.63 9.04
N ILE A 11 7.80 -5.68 9.83
CA ILE A 11 6.46 -6.23 10.10
C ILE A 11 5.58 -5.19 10.80
N PHE A 12 6.09 -4.53 11.84
CA PHE A 12 5.34 -3.47 12.52
C PHE A 12 4.90 -2.36 11.56
N PHE A 13 5.81 -1.86 10.73
CA PHE A 13 5.51 -0.79 9.80
C PHE A 13 4.54 -1.21 8.69
N ILE A 14 4.59 -2.45 8.17
CA ILE A 14 3.63 -2.89 7.16
C ILE A 14 2.23 -3.04 7.75
N ILE A 15 2.09 -3.48 9.00
CA ILE A 15 0.80 -3.52 9.71
C ILE A 15 0.28 -2.10 9.98
N CYS A 16 1.14 -1.16 10.37
CA CYS A 16 0.76 0.27 10.49
C CYS A 16 0.28 0.82 9.14
N SER A 17 0.96 0.50 8.04
CA SER A 17 0.53 0.88 6.69
C SER A 17 -0.86 0.35 6.37
N ALA A 18 -1.11 -0.93 6.66
CA ALA A 18 -2.39 -1.58 6.46
C ALA A 18 -3.53 -0.91 7.25
N PHE A 19 -3.26 -0.54 8.51
CA PHE A 19 -4.19 0.22 9.35
C PHE A 19 -4.54 1.58 8.74
N PHE A 20 -3.53 2.36 8.37
CA PHE A 20 -3.73 3.68 7.81
C PHE A 20 -4.45 3.65 6.46
N PHE A 21 -4.16 2.68 5.59
CA PHE A 21 -4.86 2.54 4.32
C PHE A 21 -6.30 2.06 4.49
N ALA A 22 -6.58 1.22 5.48
CA ALA A 22 -7.95 0.85 5.82
C ALA A 22 -8.74 2.05 6.35
N LEU A 23 -8.15 2.86 7.24
CA LEU A 23 -8.76 4.07 7.76
C LEU A 23 -8.94 5.15 6.67
N MET A 24 -7.99 5.28 5.75
CA MET A 24 -8.13 6.12 4.56
C MET A 24 -9.38 5.74 3.76
N ALA A 25 -9.63 4.45 3.56
CA ALA A 25 -10.80 3.99 2.82
C ALA A 25 -12.11 4.38 3.50
N VAL A 26 -12.17 4.41 4.83
CA VAL A 26 -13.33 4.94 5.59
C VAL A 26 -13.59 6.41 5.23
N PHE A 27 -12.58 7.26 5.32
CA PHE A 27 -12.73 8.68 5.03
C PHE A 27 -13.08 8.94 3.56
N VAL A 28 -12.50 8.17 2.62
CA VAL A 28 -12.86 8.22 1.20
C VAL A 28 -14.34 7.85 0.99
N LYS A 29 -14.86 6.85 1.72
CA LYS A 29 -16.27 6.46 1.66
C LYS A 29 -17.18 7.52 2.28
N LEU A 30 -16.79 8.13 3.41
CA LEU A 30 -17.52 9.20 4.07
C LEU A 30 -17.55 10.50 3.24
N ALA A 31 -16.56 10.74 2.38
CA ALA A 31 -16.57 11.87 1.46
C ALA A 31 -17.68 11.79 0.39
N GLY A 32 -18.27 10.60 0.20
CA GLY A 32 -19.41 10.40 -0.69
C GLY A 32 -19.06 10.41 -2.17
N ASP A 33 -20.01 10.84 -2.99
CA ASP A 33 -19.92 10.78 -4.45
C ASP A 33 -19.09 11.95 -5.01
N ILE A 34 -17.78 11.70 -5.11
CA ILE A 34 -16.80 12.59 -5.74
C ILE A 34 -16.02 11.72 -6.73
N HIS A 35 -15.74 12.26 -7.92
CA HIS A 35 -15.01 11.54 -8.95
C HIS A 35 -13.62 11.06 -8.44
N PHE A 36 -13.24 9.84 -8.79
CA PHE A 36 -12.05 9.17 -8.26
C PHE A 36 -10.73 9.93 -8.48
N VAL A 37 -10.59 10.65 -9.59
CA VAL A 37 -9.40 11.47 -9.89
C VAL A 37 -9.29 12.61 -8.90
N GLN A 38 -10.40 13.24 -8.53
CA GLN A 38 -10.43 14.33 -7.55
C GLN A 38 -10.09 13.81 -6.15
N LYS A 39 -10.65 12.65 -5.75
CA LYS A 39 -10.26 11.95 -4.51
C LYS A 39 -8.76 11.66 -4.47
N ALA A 40 -8.20 11.15 -5.58
CA ALA A 40 -6.77 10.84 -5.68
C ALA A 40 -5.90 12.10 -5.58
N PHE A 41 -6.30 13.22 -6.19
CA PHE A 41 -5.60 14.49 -6.08
C PHE A 41 -5.50 14.97 -4.63
N PHE A 42 -6.63 15.12 -3.94
CA PHE A 42 -6.65 15.62 -2.55
C PHE A 42 -5.86 14.72 -1.61
N ARG A 43 -6.03 13.40 -1.74
CA ARG A 43 -5.24 12.42 -1.01
C ARG A 43 -3.72 12.64 -1.18
N ASN A 44 -3.27 12.83 -2.42
CA ASN A 44 -1.85 13.02 -2.70
C ASN A 44 -1.38 14.43 -2.33
N ALA A 45 -2.22 15.47 -2.45
CA ALA A 45 -1.88 16.83 -2.04
C ALA A 45 -1.55 16.91 -0.54
N VAL A 46 -2.37 16.31 0.31
CA VAL A 46 -2.10 16.28 1.76
C VAL A 46 -0.84 15.46 2.07
N ALA A 47 -0.67 14.29 1.44
CA ALA A 47 0.53 13.48 1.62
C ALA A 47 1.79 14.21 1.16
N PHE A 48 1.73 14.95 0.05
CA PHE A 48 2.81 15.80 -0.44
C PHE A 48 3.19 16.89 0.57
N ILE A 49 2.20 17.63 1.09
CA ILE A 49 2.43 18.69 2.07
C ILE A 49 3.10 18.14 3.34
N ILE A 50 2.61 17.02 3.87
CA ILE A 50 3.18 16.40 5.07
C ILE A 50 4.64 15.96 4.81
N ALA A 51 4.89 15.31 3.67
CA ALA A 51 6.23 14.89 3.30
C ALA A 51 7.17 16.07 3.04
N LEU A 52 6.68 17.15 2.43
CA LEU A 52 7.43 18.37 2.19
C LEU A 52 7.84 19.06 3.50
N ILE A 53 6.89 19.23 4.43
CA ILE A 53 7.19 19.79 5.76
C ILE A 53 8.27 18.96 6.46
N GLY A 54 8.14 17.61 6.41
CA GLY A 54 9.14 16.71 6.98
C GLY A 54 10.51 16.85 6.33
N THR A 55 10.56 17.01 5.01
CA THR A 55 11.82 17.20 4.26
C THR A 55 12.46 18.57 4.54
N LEU A 56 11.65 19.63 4.65
CA LEU A 56 12.15 20.96 5.00
C LEU A 56 12.74 21.00 6.41
N ARG A 57 12.17 20.25 7.36
CA ARG A 57 12.77 20.08 8.69
C ARG A 57 14.12 19.37 8.63
N ASP A 58 14.21 18.29 7.86
CA ASP A 58 15.49 17.57 7.67
C ASP A 58 16.53 18.46 6.99
N LEU A 59 16.11 19.26 6.02
CA LEU A 59 17.00 20.19 5.32
C LEU A 59 17.60 21.22 6.28
N ARG A 60 16.82 21.72 7.25
CA ARG A 60 17.28 22.64 8.28
C ARG A 60 18.26 21.99 9.26
N GLN A 61 18.09 20.69 9.55
CA GLN A 61 18.91 19.97 10.52
C GLN A 61 20.18 19.36 9.92
N ASN A 62 20.06 18.76 8.73
CA ASN A 62 21.10 17.96 8.07
C ASN A 62 21.64 18.61 6.78
N GLY A 63 21.20 19.83 6.46
CA GLY A 63 21.63 20.52 5.25
C GLY A 63 21.21 19.81 3.94
N ARG A 64 21.93 20.08 2.86
CA ARG A 64 21.61 19.59 1.51
C ARG A 64 21.64 18.08 1.36
N GLU A 65 22.27 17.35 2.26
CA GLU A 65 22.31 15.88 2.24
C GLU A 65 20.90 15.28 2.37
N ALA A 66 19.98 15.94 3.09
CA ALA A 66 18.61 15.47 3.28
C ALA A 66 17.80 15.37 1.98
N ILE A 67 18.15 16.14 0.95
CA ILE A 67 17.45 16.20 -0.34
C ILE A 67 18.25 15.58 -1.50
N GLN A 68 19.43 15.03 -1.21
CA GLN A 68 20.28 14.44 -2.21
C GLN A 68 19.67 13.17 -2.80
N ILE A 69 19.53 13.12 -4.12
CA ILE A 69 19.07 11.93 -4.84
C ILE A 69 20.31 11.13 -5.23
N PRO A 70 20.47 9.90 -4.71
CA PRO A 70 21.63 9.07 -5.02
C PRO A 70 21.69 8.73 -6.52
N LYS A 71 22.92 8.51 -7.02
CA LYS A 71 23.12 8.08 -8.42
C LYS A 71 22.35 6.79 -8.68
N GLY A 72 21.60 6.72 -9.80
CA GLY A 72 20.78 5.60 -10.17
C GLY A 72 19.41 5.51 -9.47
N ALA A 73 19.08 6.39 -8.52
CA ALA A 73 17.80 6.39 -7.85
C ALA A 73 16.67 6.98 -8.71
N MET A 74 16.97 7.89 -9.65
CA MET A 74 15.97 8.59 -10.45
C MET A 74 15.04 7.64 -11.23
N LEU A 75 15.59 6.60 -11.85
CA LEU A 75 14.81 5.58 -12.55
C LEU A 75 13.79 4.92 -11.61
N PHE A 76 14.20 4.54 -10.41
CA PHE A 76 13.33 3.86 -9.45
C PHE A 76 12.35 4.82 -8.77
N LEU A 77 12.68 6.10 -8.63
CA LEU A 77 11.72 7.14 -8.23
C LEU A 77 10.62 7.29 -9.28
N PHE A 78 10.98 7.33 -10.56
CA PHE A 78 10.02 7.39 -11.65
C PHE A 78 9.16 6.11 -11.73
N LEU A 79 9.79 4.92 -11.68
CA LEU A 79 9.06 3.63 -11.66
C LEU A 79 8.10 3.56 -10.46
N ARG A 80 8.55 4.00 -9.26
CA ARG A 80 7.71 4.08 -8.07
C ARG A 80 6.52 5.01 -8.26
N ALA A 81 6.75 6.18 -8.84
CA ALA A 81 5.71 7.18 -9.07
C ALA A 81 4.72 6.73 -10.15
N PHE A 82 5.21 6.27 -11.28
CA PHE A 82 4.38 5.78 -12.38
C PHE A 82 3.55 4.55 -11.97
N ALA A 83 4.21 3.49 -11.49
CA ALA A 83 3.55 2.26 -11.10
C ALA A 83 2.60 2.46 -9.93
N GLY A 84 2.97 3.30 -8.95
CA GLY A 84 2.09 3.68 -7.85
C GLY A 84 0.87 4.48 -8.30
N SER A 85 1.01 5.34 -9.31
CA SER A 85 -0.13 6.08 -9.89
C SER A 85 -1.05 5.13 -10.68
N VAL A 86 -0.51 4.21 -11.48
CA VAL A 86 -1.30 3.13 -12.10
C VAL A 86 -2.06 2.35 -11.03
N GLY A 87 -1.40 2.03 -9.89
CA GLY A 87 -2.01 1.37 -8.75
C GLY A 87 -3.22 2.13 -8.20
N VAL A 88 -3.06 3.43 -7.97
CA VAL A 88 -4.13 4.28 -7.39
C VAL A 88 -5.27 4.49 -8.37
N PHE A 89 -4.96 4.95 -9.59
CA PHE A 89 -6.00 5.27 -10.58
C PHE A 89 -6.72 4.01 -11.07
N GLY A 90 -5.99 2.91 -11.32
CA GLY A 90 -6.58 1.64 -11.75
C GLY A 90 -7.53 1.06 -10.70
N ASN A 91 -7.13 1.10 -9.42
CA ASN A 91 -7.99 0.64 -8.33
C ASN A 91 -9.21 1.55 -8.13
N PHE A 92 -9.04 2.88 -8.16
CA PHE A 92 -10.16 3.80 -7.98
C PHE A 92 -11.14 3.77 -9.17
N TYR A 93 -10.63 3.68 -10.41
CA TYR A 93 -11.47 3.48 -11.59
C TYR A 93 -12.28 2.19 -11.49
N ALA A 94 -11.66 1.10 -11.06
CA ALA A 94 -12.36 -0.16 -10.88
C ALA A 94 -13.47 -0.06 -9.82
N ILE A 95 -13.23 0.59 -8.67
CA ILE A 95 -14.22 0.78 -7.60
C ILE A 95 -15.47 1.52 -8.10
N ASP A 96 -15.31 2.43 -9.05
CA ASP A 96 -16.45 3.18 -9.62
C ASP A 96 -17.25 2.36 -10.65
N HIS A 97 -16.72 1.22 -11.16
CA HIS A 97 -17.32 0.48 -12.26
C HIS A 97 -17.63 -1.00 -11.99
N ILE A 98 -16.96 -1.62 -11.03
CA ILE A 98 -17.21 -3.02 -10.63
C ILE A 98 -17.50 -3.10 -9.13
N LEU A 99 -17.93 -4.26 -8.66
CA LEU A 99 -18.13 -4.45 -7.23
C LEU A 99 -16.85 -4.19 -6.45
N LEU A 100 -16.99 -3.51 -5.32
CA LEU A 100 -15.87 -3.17 -4.45
C LEU A 100 -15.06 -4.41 -4.05
N ALA A 101 -15.74 -5.54 -3.89
CA ALA A 101 -15.11 -6.83 -3.59
C ALA A 101 -14.19 -7.31 -4.72
N ASP A 102 -14.64 -7.20 -5.98
CA ASP A 102 -13.86 -7.63 -7.15
C ASP A 102 -12.61 -6.74 -7.32
N ALA A 103 -12.77 -5.42 -7.19
CA ALA A 103 -11.64 -4.49 -7.21
C ALA A 103 -10.64 -4.74 -6.08
N ALA A 104 -11.14 -4.98 -4.86
CA ALA A 104 -10.31 -5.22 -3.69
C ALA A 104 -9.46 -6.50 -3.82
N ILE A 105 -10.05 -7.62 -4.29
CA ILE A 105 -9.28 -8.87 -4.42
C ILE A 105 -8.19 -8.77 -5.49
N LEU A 106 -8.46 -8.09 -6.59
CA LEU A 106 -7.48 -7.87 -7.65
C LEU A 106 -6.33 -6.97 -7.16
N ASN A 107 -6.63 -5.95 -6.36
CA ASN A 107 -5.61 -5.13 -5.74
C ASN A 107 -4.75 -5.93 -4.73
N LYS A 108 -5.34 -6.90 -4.02
CA LYS A 108 -4.63 -7.82 -3.11
C LYS A 108 -3.71 -8.83 -3.81
N MET A 109 -3.58 -8.77 -5.12
CA MET A 109 -2.49 -9.42 -5.86
C MET A 109 -1.13 -8.71 -5.67
N ALA A 110 -1.10 -7.46 -5.17
CA ALA A 110 0.13 -6.67 -4.99
C ALA A 110 1.25 -7.40 -4.22
N PRO A 111 1.02 -8.14 -3.11
CA PRO A 111 2.06 -8.92 -2.43
C PRO A 111 2.78 -9.93 -3.31
N PHE A 112 2.07 -10.59 -4.23
CA PHE A 112 2.65 -11.53 -5.18
C PHE A 112 3.58 -10.81 -6.16
N PHE A 113 3.08 -9.76 -6.78
CA PHE A 113 3.86 -8.97 -7.74
C PHE A 113 5.05 -8.29 -7.07
N THR A 114 4.93 -7.86 -5.81
CA THR A 114 6.06 -7.31 -5.04
C THR A 114 7.21 -8.33 -4.94
N ILE A 115 6.92 -9.59 -4.61
CA ILE A 115 7.94 -10.64 -4.52
C ILE A 115 8.55 -10.92 -5.90
N ILE A 116 7.73 -11.01 -6.94
CA ILE A 116 8.20 -11.25 -8.31
C ILE A 116 9.13 -10.12 -8.76
N PHE A 117 8.71 -8.86 -8.59
CA PHE A 117 9.55 -7.72 -8.97
C PHE A 117 10.79 -7.55 -8.10
N CYS A 118 10.73 -7.87 -6.80
CA CYS A 118 11.91 -7.93 -5.96
C CYS A 118 12.89 -9.02 -6.41
N PHE A 119 12.41 -10.17 -6.86
CA PHE A 119 13.25 -11.20 -7.47
C PHE A 119 13.91 -10.70 -8.76
N ILE A 120 13.16 -10.06 -9.66
CA ILE A 120 13.67 -9.57 -10.95
C ILE A 120 14.64 -8.40 -10.78
N ILE A 121 14.29 -7.40 -9.94
CA ILE A 121 15.04 -6.12 -9.83
C ILE A 121 16.20 -6.22 -8.84
N LEU A 122 16.02 -6.98 -7.77
CA LEU A 122 16.96 -7.03 -6.64
C LEU A 122 17.64 -8.39 -6.50
N HIS A 123 17.22 -9.40 -7.28
CA HIS A 123 17.64 -10.78 -7.15
C HIS A 123 17.42 -11.35 -5.74
N GLU A 124 16.41 -10.86 -5.02
CA GLU A 124 16.01 -11.40 -3.72
C GLU A 124 15.46 -12.81 -3.91
N LYS A 125 16.01 -13.78 -3.16
CA LYS A 125 15.60 -15.19 -3.29
C LYS A 125 14.15 -15.40 -2.87
N ILE A 126 13.35 -16.01 -3.73
CA ILE A 126 11.99 -16.44 -3.38
C ILE A 126 12.11 -17.66 -2.46
N ARG A 127 11.54 -17.57 -1.26
CA ARG A 127 11.50 -18.65 -0.28
C ARG A 127 10.16 -19.37 -0.36
N PRO A 128 10.12 -20.73 -0.38
CA PRO A 128 8.87 -21.46 -0.59
C PRO A 128 7.86 -21.25 0.53
N VAL A 129 8.28 -21.26 1.81
CA VAL A 129 7.34 -21.13 2.94
C VAL A 129 6.62 -19.76 2.94
N PRO A 130 7.31 -18.59 2.88
CA PRO A 130 6.63 -17.32 2.73
C PRO A 130 5.71 -17.24 1.50
N LEU A 131 6.11 -17.81 0.37
CA LEU A 131 5.28 -17.81 -0.83
C LEU A 131 4.00 -18.63 -0.63
N ILE A 132 4.08 -19.81 -0.05
CA ILE A 132 2.92 -20.65 0.27
C ILE A 132 2.01 -19.94 1.26
N CYS A 133 2.56 -19.30 2.30
CA CYS A 133 1.77 -18.53 3.25
C CYS A 133 1.00 -17.37 2.58
N ILE A 134 1.62 -16.67 1.61
CA ILE A 134 0.96 -15.61 0.85
C ILE A 134 -0.17 -16.18 -0.02
N ILE A 135 0.04 -17.31 -0.70
CA ILE A 135 -0.98 -17.97 -1.52
C ILE A 135 -2.19 -18.36 -0.65
N ILE A 136 -1.95 -19.01 0.49
CA ILE A 136 -3.03 -19.42 1.39
C ILE A 136 -3.75 -18.20 2.01
N ALA A 137 -3.01 -17.16 2.41
CA ALA A 137 -3.60 -15.91 2.91
C ALA A 137 -4.47 -15.22 1.84
N PHE A 138 -4.05 -15.27 0.57
CA PHE A 138 -4.85 -14.78 -0.54
C PHE A 138 -6.15 -15.58 -0.72
N LEU A 139 -6.10 -16.91 -0.64
CA LEU A 139 -7.30 -17.75 -0.66
C LEU A 139 -8.22 -17.42 0.52
N GLY A 140 -7.67 -17.20 1.72
CA GLY A 140 -8.43 -16.70 2.87
C GLY A 140 -9.10 -15.34 2.60
N SER A 141 -8.43 -14.43 1.87
CA SER A 141 -9.00 -13.13 1.52
C SER A 141 -10.18 -13.25 0.54
N ILE A 142 -10.19 -14.25 -0.35
CA ILE A 142 -11.32 -14.54 -1.24
C ILE A 142 -12.58 -14.88 -0.44
N LEU A 143 -12.46 -15.64 0.65
CA LEU A 143 -13.60 -16.00 1.51
C LEU A 143 -14.23 -14.76 2.20
N ILE A 144 -13.41 -13.73 2.48
CA ILE A 144 -13.88 -12.49 3.12
C ILE A 144 -14.51 -11.56 2.08
N ILE A 145 -13.83 -11.37 0.96
CA ILE A 145 -14.18 -10.38 -0.07
C ILE A 145 -15.32 -10.87 -0.96
N LYS A 146 -15.40 -12.20 -1.23
CA LYS A 146 -16.44 -12.89 -2.03
C LYS A 146 -16.65 -12.22 -3.39
N PRO A 147 -15.61 -12.16 -4.24
CA PRO A 147 -15.71 -11.53 -5.54
C PRO A 147 -16.73 -12.26 -6.42
N SER A 148 -17.45 -11.51 -7.26
CA SER A 148 -18.46 -12.08 -8.17
C SER A 148 -17.92 -12.36 -9.58
N PHE A 149 -16.78 -11.77 -9.97
CA PHE A 149 -16.11 -11.91 -11.27
C PHE A 149 -17.06 -11.83 -12.48
N ASN A 150 -17.77 -10.73 -12.58
CA ASN A 150 -18.61 -10.50 -13.75
C ASN A 150 -17.74 -10.12 -14.98
N LEU A 151 -17.56 -11.06 -15.90
CA LEU A 151 -16.70 -10.90 -17.09
C LEU A 151 -17.22 -9.86 -18.10
N THR A 152 -18.47 -9.37 -17.97
CA THR A 152 -19.02 -8.34 -18.85
C THR A 152 -18.33 -6.97 -18.69
N GLN A 153 -17.58 -6.77 -17.61
CA GLN A 153 -16.85 -5.52 -17.31
C GLN A 153 -15.33 -5.72 -17.40
N MET A 154 -14.86 -6.15 -18.57
CA MET A 154 -13.46 -6.52 -18.77
C MET A 154 -12.48 -5.36 -18.51
N LEU A 155 -12.79 -4.14 -18.97
CA LEU A 155 -11.89 -2.99 -18.84
C LEU A 155 -11.66 -2.56 -17.36
N PRO A 156 -12.69 -2.37 -16.53
CA PRO A 156 -12.50 -2.11 -15.12
C PRO A 156 -11.77 -3.24 -14.37
N THR A 157 -12.05 -4.50 -14.72
CA THR A 157 -11.37 -5.67 -14.14
C THR A 157 -9.88 -5.66 -14.47
N LEU A 158 -9.52 -5.38 -15.72
CA LEU A 158 -8.13 -5.23 -16.14
C LEU A 158 -7.46 -4.04 -15.45
N ALA A 159 -8.16 -2.92 -15.27
CA ALA A 159 -7.64 -1.76 -14.56
C ALA A 159 -7.34 -2.08 -13.08
N ALA A 160 -8.21 -2.83 -12.39
CA ALA A 160 -7.96 -3.31 -11.02
C ALA A 160 -6.75 -4.24 -10.94
N PHE A 161 -6.64 -5.19 -11.88
CA PHE A 161 -5.51 -6.11 -11.96
C PHE A 161 -4.20 -5.36 -12.19
N MET A 162 -4.16 -4.46 -13.18
CA MET A 162 -3.01 -3.59 -13.44
C MET A 162 -2.71 -2.69 -12.24
N GLY A 163 -3.74 -2.31 -11.47
CA GLY A 163 -3.59 -1.63 -10.19
C GLY A 163 -2.77 -2.45 -9.17
N GLY A 164 -3.08 -3.73 -9.03
CA GLY A 164 -2.33 -4.67 -8.18
C GLY A 164 -0.89 -4.89 -8.67
N VAL A 165 -0.68 -5.06 -9.98
CA VAL A 165 0.65 -5.15 -10.61
C VAL A 165 1.45 -3.88 -10.34
N GLY A 166 0.84 -2.70 -10.56
CA GLY A 166 1.46 -1.40 -10.33
C GLY A 166 1.86 -1.19 -8.88
N ALA A 167 0.99 -1.54 -7.93
CA ALA A 167 1.32 -1.49 -6.51
C ALA A 167 2.52 -2.41 -6.17
N GLY A 168 2.57 -3.61 -6.72
CA GLY A 168 3.69 -4.54 -6.54
C GLY A 168 5.02 -3.98 -7.07
N LEU A 169 5.03 -3.41 -8.27
CA LEU A 169 6.22 -2.76 -8.85
C LEU A 169 6.63 -1.52 -8.05
N ALA A 170 5.66 -0.74 -7.58
CA ALA A 170 5.92 0.41 -6.73
C ALA A 170 6.62 0.02 -5.42
N TYR A 171 6.19 -1.04 -4.76
CA TYR A 171 6.79 -1.54 -3.51
C TYR A 171 8.19 -2.14 -3.75
N ALA A 172 8.40 -2.88 -4.83
CA ALA A 172 9.72 -3.34 -5.24
C ALA A 172 10.68 -2.19 -5.53
N SER A 173 10.18 -1.11 -6.15
CA SER A 173 10.94 0.11 -6.39
C SER A 173 11.33 0.81 -5.08
N ILE A 174 10.43 0.89 -4.08
CA ILE A 174 10.77 1.39 -2.73
C ILE A 174 11.89 0.53 -2.12
N ARG A 175 11.80 -0.79 -2.25
CA ARG A 175 12.84 -1.70 -1.75
C ARG A 175 14.19 -1.43 -2.42
N LYS A 176 14.23 -1.23 -3.73
CA LYS A 176 15.47 -0.85 -4.45
C LYS A 176 16.01 0.51 -4.00
N LEU A 177 15.13 1.51 -3.83
CA LEU A 177 15.50 2.83 -3.34
C LEU A 177 16.08 2.78 -1.92
N SER A 178 15.63 1.84 -1.08
CA SER A 178 16.23 1.64 0.24
C SER A 178 17.68 1.15 0.17
N TYR A 179 18.02 0.26 -0.77
CA TYR A 179 19.41 -0.15 -1.01
C TYR A 179 20.29 0.99 -1.53
N LEU A 180 19.69 1.88 -2.31
CA LEU A 180 20.38 3.10 -2.80
C LEU A 180 20.45 4.19 -1.72
N LYS A 181 19.92 3.95 -0.50
CA LYS A 181 19.88 4.91 0.62
C LYS A 181 19.16 6.23 0.26
N CYS A 182 18.17 6.19 -0.64
CA CYS A 182 17.37 7.34 -0.99
C CYS A 182 16.50 7.74 0.22
N ASN A 183 16.33 9.05 0.49
CA ASN A 183 15.47 9.49 1.59
C ASN A 183 13.99 9.10 1.33
N GLY A 184 13.36 8.41 2.28
CA GLY A 184 11.96 7.96 2.17
C GLY A 184 10.96 9.09 1.96
N LYS A 185 11.22 10.30 2.49
CA LYS A 185 10.36 11.48 2.29
C LYS A 185 10.41 11.95 0.84
N ILE A 186 11.58 11.89 0.19
CA ILE A 186 11.73 12.22 -1.25
C ILE A 186 10.90 11.25 -2.10
N ILE A 187 10.88 9.95 -1.76
CA ILE A 187 10.09 8.96 -2.48
C ILE A 187 8.59 9.32 -2.44
N ILE A 188 8.10 9.75 -1.27
CA ILE A 188 6.69 10.14 -1.10
C ILE A 188 6.39 11.45 -1.84
N ILE A 189 7.27 12.45 -1.75
CA ILE A 189 7.13 13.72 -2.47
C ILE A 189 7.05 13.47 -3.97
N PHE A 190 7.99 12.70 -4.51
CA PHE A 190 8.07 12.42 -5.94
C PHE A 190 6.81 11.69 -6.45
N PHE A 191 6.37 10.67 -5.73
CA PHE A 191 5.14 9.94 -6.04
C PHE A 191 3.90 10.84 -5.97
N SER A 192 3.76 11.61 -4.88
CA SER A 192 2.57 12.45 -4.68
C SER A 192 2.52 13.56 -5.71
N ALA A 193 3.64 14.24 -6.00
CA ALA A 193 3.73 15.27 -7.03
C ALA A 193 3.40 14.73 -8.42
N PHE A 194 3.96 13.57 -8.79
CA PHE A 194 3.69 12.92 -10.07
C PHE A 194 2.21 12.55 -10.22
N SER A 195 1.62 11.93 -9.19
CA SER A 195 0.21 11.54 -9.20
C SER A 195 -0.73 12.74 -9.24
N MET A 196 -0.38 13.85 -8.54
CA MET A 196 -1.13 15.10 -8.63
C MET A 196 -1.05 15.69 -10.05
N MET A 197 0.13 15.72 -10.65
CA MET A 197 0.32 16.22 -12.01
C MET A 197 -0.53 15.46 -13.02
N LEU A 198 -0.66 14.15 -12.89
CA LEU A 198 -1.56 13.33 -13.72
C LEU A 198 -3.05 13.65 -13.50
N SER A 199 -3.43 14.17 -12.32
CA SER A 199 -4.81 14.54 -12.01
C SER A 199 -5.19 15.94 -12.54
N VAL A 200 -4.22 16.83 -12.77
CA VAL A 200 -4.45 18.24 -13.14
C VAL A 200 -5.31 18.40 -14.41
N PRO A 201 -5.08 17.67 -15.52
CA PRO A 201 -5.91 17.83 -16.72
C PRO A 201 -7.40 17.62 -16.45
N TYR A 202 -7.74 16.59 -15.67
CA TYR A 202 -9.13 16.35 -15.26
C TYR A 202 -9.68 17.47 -14.40
N LEU A 203 -8.92 17.96 -13.42
CA LEU A 203 -9.38 19.01 -12.51
C LEU A 203 -9.65 20.34 -13.22
N ILE A 204 -8.89 20.66 -14.28
CA ILE A 204 -9.12 21.87 -15.08
C ILE A 204 -10.44 21.78 -15.87
N THR A 205 -10.79 20.60 -16.36
CA THR A 205 -11.94 20.41 -17.26
C THR A 205 -13.23 20.01 -16.55
N SER A 206 -13.11 19.32 -15.41
CA SER A 206 -14.24 18.59 -14.81
C SER A 206 -14.23 18.62 -13.26
N PHE A 207 -13.77 19.72 -12.67
CA PHE A 207 -13.79 19.86 -11.21
C PHE A 207 -15.21 19.94 -10.67
N ASN A 208 -15.56 19.05 -9.75
CA ASN A 208 -16.83 19.08 -9.04
C ASN A 208 -16.70 19.88 -7.73
N PRO A 209 -17.52 20.94 -7.52
CA PRO A 209 -17.55 21.66 -6.25
C PRO A 209 -17.80 20.72 -5.07
N MET A 210 -17.03 20.89 -3.99
CA MET A 210 -17.12 20.08 -2.78
C MET A 210 -17.65 20.88 -1.62
N THR A 211 -18.42 20.23 -0.75
CA THR A 211 -18.81 20.79 0.53
C THR A 211 -17.62 20.84 1.49
N LEU A 212 -17.72 21.66 2.54
CA LEU A 212 -16.69 21.72 3.60
C LEU A 212 -16.51 20.34 4.29
N TYR A 213 -17.59 19.60 4.47
CA TYR A 213 -17.57 18.24 5.01
C TYR A 213 -16.75 17.28 4.11
N GLN A 214 -17.04 17.27 2.81
CA GLN A 214 -16.33 16.44 1.83
C GLN A 214 -14.84 16.77 1.79
N THR A 215 -14.50 18.06 1.78
CA THR A 215 -13.12 18.53 1.83
C THR A 215 -12.43 18.06 3.12
N GLY A 216 -13.10 18.18 4.27
CA GLY A 216 -12.58 17.69 5.56
C GLY A 216 -12.31 16.19 5.55
N MET A 217 -13.26 15.38 5.01
CA MET A 217 -13.07 13.94 4.90
C MET A 217 -11.90 13.58 3.97
N LEU A 218 -11.74 14.29 2.85
CA LEU A 218 -10.61 14.07 1.95
C LEU A 218 -9.27 14.52 2.55
N CYS A 219 -9.25 15.56 3.39
CA CYS A 219 -8.04 15.92 4.15
C CYS A 219 -7.67 14.83 5.16
N CYS A 220 -8.63 14.27 5.89
CA CYS A 220 -8.41 13.14 6.78
C CYS A 220 -7.93 11.89 6.01
N ALA A 221 -8.55 11.60 4.86
CA ALA A 221 -8.09 10.53 3.97
C ALA A 221 -6.65 10.73 3.52
N GLY A 222 -6.27 11.96 3.18
CA GLY A 222 -4.91 12.31 2.78
C GLY A 222 -3.90 12.18 3.92
N ALA A 223 -4.26 12.57 5.15
CA ALA A 223 -3.42 12.37 6.33
C ALA A 223 -3.18 10.87 6.62
N CYS A 224 -4.24 10.07 6.54
CA CYS A 224 -4.12 8.61 6.64
C CYS A 224 -3.28 8.03 5.49
N ALA A 225 -3.47 8.51 4.26
CA ALA A 225 -2.64 8.11 3.13
C ALA A 225 -1.16 8.41 3.35
N ALA A 226 -0.84 9.58 3.92
CA ALA A 226 0.53 9.92 4.29
C ALA A 226 1.09 8.93 5.32
N GLY A 227 0.35 8.66 6.40
CA GLY A 227 0.72 7.66 7.42
C GLY A 227 0.99 6.28 6.78
N GLY A 228 0.10 5.83 5.89
CA GLY A 228 0.27 4.59 5.13
C GLY A 228 1.53 4.60 4.26
N GLN A 229 1.78 5.68 3.51
CA GLN A 229 2.94 5.81 2.63
C GLN A 229 4.27 5.85 3.40
N PHE A 230 4.33 6.59 4.52
CA PHE A 230 5.50 6.59 5.38
C PHE A 230 5.76 5.21 5.97
N SER A 231 4.71 4.55 6.45
CA SER A 231 4.81 3.23 7.06
C SER A 231 5.23 2.16 6.05
N VAL A 232 4.63 2.09 4.86
CA VAL A 232 5.02 1.12 3.84
C VAL A 232 6.45 1.38 3.34
N THR A 233 6.84 2.64 3.20
CA THR A 233 8.21 2.99 2.84
C THR A 233 9.18 2.50 3.91
N ALA A 234 8.93 2.78 5.18
CA ALA A 234 9.73 2.29 6.30
C ALA A 234 9.77 0.76 6.36
N ALA A 235 8.66 0.07 6.10
CA ALA A 235 8.61 -1.40 6.09
C ALA A 235 9.61 -2.00 5.09
N TYR A 236 9.59 -1.55 3.85
CA TYR A 236 10.50 -2.03 2.80
C TYR A 236 11.94 -1.54 2.96
N TYR A 237 12.18 -0.52 3.78
CA TYR A 237 13.53 -0.15 4.20
C TYR A 237 14.12 -1.14 5.20
N HIS A 238 13.29 -1.66 6.10
CA HIS A 238 13.75 -2.54 7.17
C HIS A 238 13.82 -4.02 6.78
N ALA A 239 12.98 -4.50 5.86
CA ALA A 239 12.92 -5.92 5.56
C ALA A 239 12.62 -6.24 4.08
N PRO A 240 13.10 -7.39 3.57
CA PRO A 240 12.80 -7.84 2.21
C PRO A 240 11.33 -8.25 2.07
N ALA A 241 10.83 -8.14 0.82
CA ALA A 241 9.44 -8.37 0.49
C ALA A 241 8.94 -9.77 0.91
N ASN A 242 9.73 -10.80 0.68
CA ASN A 242 9.39 -12.19 1.02
C ASN A 242 9.16 -12.44 2.53
N LYS A 243 9.60 -11.52 3.39
CA LYS A 243 9.38 -11.63 4.84
C LYS A 243 8.16 -10.86 5.33
N ILE A 244 7.81 -9.75 4.66
CA ILE A 244 6.81 -8.80 5.18
C ILE A 244 5.54 -8.69 4.35
N SER A 245 5.54 -9.05 3.05
CA SER A 245 4.39 -8.80 2.17
C SER A 245 3.10 -9.50 2.60
N ILE A 246 3.17 -10.66 3.30
CA ILE A 246 1.99 -11.33 3.83
C ILE A 246 1.19 -10.47 4.81
N TYR A 247 1.87 -9.61 5.59
CA TYR A 247 1.21 -8.79 6.59
C TYR A 247 0.40 -7.63 5.98
N ASP A 248 0.53 -7.36 4.67
CA ASP A 248 -0.34 -6.43 3.96
C ASP A 248 -1.81 -6.88 3.95
N TYR A 249 -2.05 -8.19 4.06
CA TYR A 249 -3.42 -8.74 4.21
C TYR A 249 -4.10 -8.30 5.52
N SER A 250 -3.36 -7.82 6.52
CA SER A 250 -3.95 -7.25 7.74
C SER A 250 -4.83 -6.03 7.45
N GLN A 251 -4.66 -5.36 6.30
CA GLN A 251 -5.57 -4.31 5.85
C GLN A 251 -7.02 -4.81 5.73
N ILE A 252 -7.23 -6.05 5.33
CA ILE A 252 -8.57 -6.65 5.22
C ILE A 252 -9.21 -6.75 6.61
N LEU A 253 -8.41 -7.18 7.61
CA LEU A 253 -8.87 -7.26 9.01
C LEU A 253 -9.27 -5.89 9.56
N PHE A 254 -8.43 -4.88 9.34
CA PHE A 254 -8.75 -3.50 9.75
C PHE A 254 -9.94 -2.94 8.98
N SER A 255 -10.05 -3.21 7.67
CA SER A 255 -11.20 -2.75 6.86
C SER A 255 -12.50 -3.36 7.36
N THR A 256 -12.50 -4.62 7.79
CA THR A 256 -13.69 -5.25 8.39
C THR A 256 -14.02 -4.64 9.74
N LEU A 257 -13.01 -4.45 10.61
CA LEU A 257 -13.22 -3.79 11.91
C LEU A 257 -13.83 -2.40 11.71
N PHE A 258 -13.30 -1.60 10.79
CA PHE A 258 -13.84 -0.28 10.50
C PHE A 258 -15.20 -0.35 9.80
N GLY A 259 -15.43 -1.34 8.95
CA GLY A 259 -16.75 -1.62 8.35
C GLY A 259 -17.82 -1.87 9.41
N PHE A 260 -17.47 -2.63 10.45
CA PHE A 260 -18.35 -2.85 11.60
C PHE A 260 -18.57 -1.57 12.40
N VAL A 261 -17.51 -0.86 12.77
CA VAL A 261 -17.59 0.33 13.65
C VAL A 261 -18.28 1.51 12.98
N PHE A 262 -17.97 1.80 11.73
CA PHE A 262 -18.46 3.01 11.04
C PHE A 262 -19.70 2.79 10.18
N PHE A 263 -19.95 1.54 9.74
CA PHE A 263 -20.99 1.22 8.77
C PHE A 263 -21.91 0.09 9.20
N ALA A 264 -21.79 -0.39 10.45
CA ALA A 264 -22.57 -1.51 11.02
C ALA A 264 -22.55 -2.79 10.15
N GLN A 265 -21.46 -3.04 9.43
CA GLN A 265 -21.29 -4.21 8.58
C GLN A 265 -20.86 -5.41 9.44
N ILE A 266 -21.71 -6.42 9.53
CA ILE A 266 -21.44 -7.63 10.32
C ILE A 266 -20.80 -8.68 9.41
N PRO A 267 -19.59 -9.21 9.74
CA PRO A 267 -18.98 -10.29 8.99
C PRO A 267 -19.78 -11.61 9.20
N ASP A 268 -19.88 -12.38 8.15
CA ASP A 268 -20.52 -13.70 8.20
C ASP A 268 -19.51 -14.82 8.53
N LEU A 269 -20.01 -16.07 8.61
CA LEU A 269 -19.18 -17.23 8.99
C LEU A 269 -18.00 -17.47 8.03
N LEU A 270 -18.17 -17.28 6.71
CA LEU A 270 -17.09 -17.46 5.74
C LEU A 270 -15.99 -16.41 5.94
N SER A 271 -16.38 -15.18 6.26
CA SER A 271 -15.43 -14.11 6.60
C SER A 271 -14.63 -14.46 7.85
N LEU A 272 -15.25 -15.02 8.89
CA LEU A 272 -14.55 -15.48 10.10
C LEU A 272 -13.51 -16.56 9.79
N ILE A 273 -13.85 -17.53 8.94
CA ILE A 273 -12.89 -18.56 8.47
C ILE A 273 -11.73 -17.90 7.73
N GLY A 274 -12.00 -16.95 6.83
CA GLY A 274 -10.98 -16.21 6.10
C GLY A 274 -10.01 -15.45 7.03
N TYR A 275 -10.52 -14.82 8.11
CA TYR A 275 -9.65 -14.14 9.10
C TYR A 275 -8.74 -15.12 9.82
N ILE A 276 -9.26 -16.28 10.25
CA ILE A 276 -8.45 -17.32 10.91
C ILE A 276 -7.33 -17.77 9.97
N ILE A 277 -7.61 -18.00 8.68
CA ILE A 277 -6.61 -18.38 7.68
C ILE A 277 -5.52 -17.30 7.58
N ILE A 278 -5.88 -16.03 7.38
CA ILE A 278 -4.91 -14.93 7.23
C ILE A 278 -4.04 -14.81 8.47
N ILE A 279 -4.62 -14.82 9.67
CA ILE A 279 -3.89 -14.70 10.93
C ILE A 279 -2.95 -15.89 11.12
N THR A 280 -3.42 -17.12 10.88
CA THR A 280 -2.61 -18.34 11.00
C THR A 280 -1.41 -18.30 10.06
N MET A 281 -1.61 -17.91 8.80
CA MET A 281 -0.51 -17.80 7.83
C MET A 281 0.49 -16.70 8.20
N ALA A 282 0.03 -15.59 8.74
CA ALA A 282 0.90 -14.54 9.25
C ALA A 282 1.76 -15.02 10.43
N ILE A 283 1.17 -15.79 11.36
CA ILE A 283 1.89 -16.38 12.51
C ILE A 283 2.91 -17.41 12.04
N ILE A 284 2.54 -18.32 11.13
CA ILE A 284 3.46 -19.33 10.58
C ILE A 284 4.64 -18.65 9.88
N ASN A 285 4.39 -17.64 9.06
CA ASN A 285 5.45 -16.89 8.40
C ASN A 285 6.37 -16.17 9.40
N PHE A 286 5.80 -15.63 10.50
CA PHE A 286 6.58 -14.99 11.57
C PHE A 286 7.51 -16.00 12.24
N ILE A 287 6.98 -17.12 12.70
CA ILE A 287 7.76 -18.19 13.38
C ILE A 287 8.88 -18.70 12.47
N TYR A 288 8.56 -19.02 11.20
CA TYR A 288 9.54 -19.48 10.22
C TYR A 288 10.68 -18.47 10.01
N THR A 289 10.33 -17.20 9.85
CA THR A 289 11.29 -16.13 9.59
C THR A 289 12.19 -15.88 10.80
N HIS A 290 11.58 -15.85 12.00
CA HIS A 290 12.31 -15.65 13.25
C HIS A 290 13.27 -16.79 13.58
N ASN A 291 12.83 -18.03 13.45
CA ASN A 291 13.69 -19.20 13.69
C ASN A 291 14.89 -19.22 12.74
N LYS A 292 14.68 -18.84 11.49
CA LYS A 292 15.77 -18.78 10.50
C LYS A 292 16.76 -17.65 10.76
N GLU A 293 16.31 -16.50 11.30
CA GLU A 293 17.20 -15.41 11.74
C GLU A 293 18.05 -15.84 12.93
N ASN A 294 17.46 -16.49 13.92
CA ASN A 294 18.18 -16.99 15.10
C ASN A 294 19.21 -18.07 14.71
N ALA A 295 18.88 -18.97 13.77
CA ALA A 295 19.81 -19.99 13.29
C ALA A 295 21.04 -19.40 12.54
N HIS A 296 20.91 -18.18 11.99
CA HIS A 296 22.05 -17.48 11.36
C HIS A 296 22.90 -16.69 12.36
N LEU A 297 22.33 -16.28 13.50
CA LEU A 297 23.07 -15.57 14.56
C LEU A 297 23.89 -16.54 15.45
N ASN A 298 23.51 -17.82 15.47
CA ASN A 298 24.17 -18.86 16.27
C ASN A 298 25.24 -19.64 15.46
N LYS A 299 25.49 -19.27 14.22
CA LYS A 299 26.59 -19.75 13.37
C LYS A 299 27.63 -18.67 13.18
#